data_3eb7042624ddce4086e267252d8faeed
#
_entry.id   3eb7042624ddce4086e267252d8faeed
#
_cell.length_a   1.000
_cell.length_b   1.000
_cell.length_c   1.000
_cell.angle_alpha   90.00
_cell.angle_beta   90.00
_cell.angle_gamma   90.00
#
_symmetry.space_group_name_H-M   'P 1'
#
loop_
_entity.id
_entity.type
_entity.pdbx_description
1 polymer ?
#
loop_
_entity_poly.entity_id
_entity_poly.type
_entity_poly.pdbx_seq_one_letter_code
_entity_poly.pdbx_strand_id
1 'polypeptide(L)'
;ATPLIDLTDALKECAKTVYDVDISEKDFKVYGKFDGTLLTGSIKVRPAVNIIHDAITTGKITSGTTVIEATSGNFGIALGLLSKIGVTAIALVSRKLQEGVFKELRNGNIRIMDLDMDICPAPGMEDKQDALVAKATAANIRSQMIDLGFEVKTFDDNISEIETLLAKKDIINLAKFLAKIYNLFCPEQYDNDLNVDAHRTVTGVEIDQQLHENGESLE
;
A
#
# COMPACT_ATOMS: atom_id res chain seq x y z
N ALA A 1 1.46 3.46 -21.32
CA ALA A 1 0.21 3.90 -20.68
C ALA A 1 -0.76 2.73 -20.55
N THR A 2 -1.57 2.71 -19.49
CA THR A 2 -2.67 1.75 -19.36
C THR A 2 -3.90 2.23 -20.12
N PRO A 3 -4.86 1.33 -20.50
CA PRO A 3 -6.05 1.75 -21.24
C PRO A 3 -6.89 2.80 -20.51
N LEU A 4 -7.42 3.75 -21.26
CA LEU A 4 -8.47 4.67 -20.82
C LEU A 4 -9.75 4.25 -21.56
N ILE A 5 -10.76 3.79 -20.83
CA ILE A 5 -11.96 3.15 -21.36
C ILE A 5 -13.14 4.11 -21.17
N ASP A 6 -13.86 4.43 -22.25
CA ASP A 6 -15.12 5.16 -22.14
C ASP A 6 -16.20 4.24 -21.54
N LEU A 7 -16.73 4.64 -20.41
CA LEU A 7 -17.76 3.92 -19.65
C LEU A 7 -19.11 4.63 -19.67
N THR A 8 -19.26 5.69 -20.47
CA THR A 8 -20.42 6.57 -20.48
C THR A 8 -21.71 5.82 -20.79
N ASP A 9 -21.73 5.05 -21.87
CA ASP A 9 -22.94 4.31 -22.27
C ASP A 9 -23.28 3.20 -21.28
N ALA A 10 -22.26 2.47 -20.81
CA ALA A 10 -22.46 1.44 -19.80
C ALA A 10 -23.03 1.99 -18.49
N LEU A 11 -22.59 3.20 -18.08
CA LEU A 11 -23.10 3.88 -16.89
C LEU A 11 -24.55 4.32 -17.09
N LYS A 12 -24.90 4.90 -18.27
CA LYS A 12 -26.27 5.30 -18.61
C LYS A 12 -27.22 4.10 -18.62
N GLU A 13 -26.80 3.00 -19.22
CA GLU A 13 -27.57 1.75 -19.21
C GLU A 13 -27.74 1.17 -17.79
N CYS A 14 -26.68 1.13 -17.00
CA CYS A 14 -26.74 0.66 -15.62
C CYS A 14 -27.68 1.52 -14.76
N ALA A 15 -27.62 2.84 -14.88
CA ALA A 15 -28.51 3.76 -14.16
C ALA A 15 -29.97 3.46 -14.46
N LYS A 16 -30.31 3.22 -15.72
CA LYS A 16 -31.67 2.90 -16.13
C LYS A 16 -32.13 1.51 -15.71
N THR A 17 -31.29 0.49 -15.90
CA THR A 17 -31.69 -0.91 -15.69
C THR A 17 -31.65 -1.35 -14.22
N VAL A 18 -30.71 -0.83 -13.43
CA VAL A 18 -30.49 -1.24 -12.03
C VAL A 18 -31.16 -0.29 -11.05
N TYR A 19 -31.15 1.00 -11.34
CA TYR A 19 -31.61 2.04 -10.41
C TYR A 19 -32.91 2.74 -10.85
N ASP A 20 -33.46 2.41 -12.02
CA ASP A 20 -34.65 3.05 -12.64
C ASP A 20 -34.47 4.58 -12.77
N VAL A 21 -33.23 5.02 -13.08
CA VAL A 21 -32.88 6.43 -13.24
C VAL A 21 -32.48 6.66 -14.70
N ASP A 22 -33.25 7.44 -15.40
CA ASP A 22 -32.93 7.81 -16.78
C ASP A 22 -32.04 9.06 -16.83
N ILE A 23 -30.78 8.85 -17.24
CA ILE A 23 -29.78 9.90 -17.47
C ILE A 23 -29.29 9.92 -18.92
N SER A 24 -30.04 9.33 -19.86
CA SER A 24 -29.65 9.23 -21.27
C SER A 24 -29.36 10.60 -21.89
N GLU A 25 -30.17 11.61 -21.54
CA GLU A 25 -30.10 12.99 -22.09
C GLU A 25 -29.05 13.87 -21.32
N LYS A 26 -28.38 13.33 -20.32
CA LYS A 26 -27.34 14.10 -19.62
C LYS A 26 -26.08 14.14 -20.48
N ASP A 27 -25.54 15.36 -20.64
CA ASP A 27 -24.27 15.61 -21.33
C ASP A 27 -23.11 15.49 -20.33
N PHE A 28 -22.46 14.33 -20.35
CA PHE A 28 -21.25 14.04 -19.59
C PHE A 28 -20.53 12.84 -20.20
N LYS A 29 -19.26 12.73 -19.94
CA LYS A 29 -18.45 11.53 -20.23
C LYS A 29 -17.78 10.98 -19.00
N VAL A 30 -17.67 9.66 -18.92
CA VAL A 30 -17.01 8.94 -17.83
C VAL A 30 -15.96 8.01 -18.39
N TYR A 31 -14.74 8.20 -17.98
CA TYR A 31 -13.61 7.36 -18.37
C TYR A 31 -13.06 6.58 -17.21
N GLY A 32 -12.76 5.31 -17.41
CA GLY A 32 -12.07 4.45 -16.46
C GLY A 32 -10.60 4.23 -16.86
N LYS A 33 -9.67 4.65 -16.03
CA LYS A 33 -8.25 4.30 -16.20
C LYS A 33 -7.99 2.88 -15.72
N PHE A 34 -7.74 1.95 -16.64
CA PHE A 34 -7.65 0.52 -16.32
C PHE A 34 -6.24 0.10 -15.88
N ASP A 35 -5.87 0.48 -14.67
CA ASP A 35 -4.56 0.19 -14.08
C ASP A 35 -4.39 -1.28 -13.61
N GLY A 36 -5.44 -2.12 -13.73
CA GLY A 36 -5.35 -3.56 -13.51
C GLY A 36 -4.41 -4.29 -14.48
N THR A 37 -4.03 -3.66 -15.59
CA THR A 37 -3.05 -4.19 -16.56
C THR A 37 -1.60 -3.90 -16.20
N LEU A 38 -1.35 -3.13 -15.12
CA LEU A 38 0.00 -2.87 -14.63
C LEU A 38 0.64 -4.14 -14.07
N LEU A 39 1.98 -4.16 -14.00
CA LEU A 39 2.80 -5.30 -13.63
C LEU A 39 2.38 -6.02 -12.34
N THR A 40 1.82 -5.28 -11.38
CA THR A 40 1.36 -5.84 -10.09
C THR A 40 -0.17 -5.87 -9.97
N GLY A 41 -0.88 -5.72 -11.09
CA GLY A 41 -2.34 -5.79 -11.15
C GLY A 41 -3.07 -4.61 -10.49
N SER A 42 -2.38 -3.53 -10.13
CA SER A 42 -3.02 -2.39 -9.48
C SER A 42 -2.27 -1.08 -9.68
N ILE A 43 -2.99 0.03 -9.48
CA ILE A 43 -2.44 1.39 -9.51
C ILE A 43 -1.27 1.59 -8.50
N LYS A 44 -1.18 0.78 -7.46
CA LYS A 44 -0.19 0.95 -6.38
C LYS A 44 1.27 0.72 -6.81
N VAL A 45 1.49 0.11 -7.96
CA VAL A 45 2.84 0.01 -8.53
C VAL A 45 3.42 1.39 -8.89
N ARG A 46 2.57 2.36 -9.30
CA ARG A 46 3.02 3.70 -9.68
C ARG A 46 3.70 4.45 -8.53
N PRO A 47 3.02 4.65 -7.37
CA PRO A 47 3.66 5.28 -6.22
C PRO A 47 4.78 4.42 -5.63
N ALA A 48 4.66 3.09 -5.60
CA ALA A 48 5.72 2.23 -5.08
C ALA A 48 7.02 2.41 -5.87
N VAL A 49 6.95 2.39 -7.21
CA VAL A 49 8.13 2.60 -8.06
C VAL A 49 8.71 4.00 -7.86
N ASN A 50 7.89 5.04 -7.78
CA ASN A 50 8.36 6.42 -7.60
C ASN A 50 9.09 6.61 -6.26
N ILE A 51 8.50 6.13 -5.16
CA ILE A 51 9.10 6.21 -3.81
C ILE A 51 10.41 5.42 -3.76
N ILE A 52 10.42 4.19 -4.29
CA ILE A 52 11.60 3.33 -4.26
C ILE A 52 12.71 3.87 -5.16
N HIS A 53 12.36 4.39 -6.34
CA HIS A 53 13.35 5.01 -7.23
C HIS A 53 14.02 6.21 -6.55
N ASP A 54 13.25 7.10 -5.92
CA ASP A 54 13.81 8.21 -5.14
C ASP A 54 14.72 7.69 -4.02
N ALA A 55 14.25 6.71 -3.26
CA ALA A 55 15.00 6.17 -2.14
C ALA A 55 16.35 5.52 -2.57
N ILE A 56 16.40 4.89 -3.73
CA ILE A 56 17.63 4.35 -4.30
C ILE A 56 18.55 5.49 -4.78
N THR A 57 18.01 6.44 -5.53
CA THR A 57 18.80 7.55 -6.09
C THR A 57 19.34 8.48 -5.03
N THR A 58 18.64 8.63 -3.92
CA THR A 58 19.09 9.42 -2.74
C THR A 58 19.91 8.62 -1.74
N GLY A 59 20.16 7.34 -2.00
CA GLY A 59 20.97 6.47 -1.15
C GLY A 59 20.28 6.01 0.14
N LYS A 60 18.96 6.22 0.29
CA LYS A 60 18.17 5.70 1.43
C LYS A 60 18.01 4.18 1.36
N ILE A 61 17.97 3.63 0.15
CA ILE A 61 17.99 2.18 -0.11
C ILE A 61 19.31 1.82 -0.79
N THR A 62 20.06 0.91 -0.18
CA THR A 62 21.32 0.36 -0.68
C THR A 62 21.27 -1.16 -0.62
N SER A 63 22.33 -1.84 -1.09
CA SER A 63 22.47 -3.29 -0.91
C SER A 63 22.43 -3.65 0.58
N GLY A 64 21.52 -4.55 0.95
CA GLY A 64 21.30 -4.97 2.35
C GLY A 64 20.28 -4.14 3.14
N THR A 65 19.73 -3.07 2.57
CA THR A 65 18.62 -2.35 3.19
C THR A 65 17.39 -3.26 3.25
N THR A 66 16.73 -3.30 4.41
CA THR A 66 15.41 -3.92 4.57
C THR A 66 14.33 -2.83 4.57
N VAL A 67 13.27 -3.05 3.82
CA VAL A 67 12.09 -2.17 3.74
C VAL A 67 10.99 -2.74 4.63
N ILE A 68 10.29 -1.88 5.38
CA ILE A 68 9.13 -2.28 6.19
C ILE A 68 7.97 -1.32 5.94
N GLU A 69 6.76 -1.84 5.75
CA GLU A 69 5.57 -1.02 5.49
C GLU A 69 4.30 -1.68 6.04
N ALA A 70 3.42 -0.86 6.60
CA ALA A 70 2.05 -1.27 6.92
C ALA A 70 1.18 -1.20 5.66
N THR A 71 0.54 -2.31 5.28
CA THR A 71 -0.17 -2.36 4.01
C THR A 71 -1.42 -3.25 4.06
N SER A 72 -2.46 -2.82 3.34
CA SER A 72 -3.67 -3.62 3.10
C SER A 72 -3.53 -4.59 1.90
N GLY A 73 -2.35 -4.63 1.25
CA GLY A 73 -2.05 -5.61 0.21
C GLY A 73 -1.42 -5.04 -1.05
N ASN A 74 -2.12 -4.27 -1.86
CA ASN A 74 -1.65 -3.89 -3.20
C ASN A 74 -0.32 -3.11 -3.21
N PHE A 75 -0.07 -2.25 -2.23
CA PHE A 75 1.22 -1.58 -2.12
C PHE A 75 2.32 -2.57 -1.70
N GLY A 76 2.01 -3.48 -0.76
CA GLY A 76 2.91 -4.57 -0.38
C GLY A 76 3.27 -5.45 -1.58
N ILE A 77 2.27 -5.84 -2.41
CA ILE A 77 2.52 -6.59 -3.65
C ILE A 77 3.47 -5.82 -4.58
N ALA A 78 3.28 -4.50 -4.70
CA ALA A 78 4.18 -3.67 -5.50
C ALA A 78 5.62 -3.63 -4.94
N LEU A 79 5.79 -3.66 -3.61
CA LEU A 79 7.12 -3.81 -3.00
C LEU A 79 7.81 -5.13 -3.33
N GLY A 80 7.07 -6.15 -3.80
CA GLY A 80 7.65 -7.40 -4.30
C GLY A 80 8.64 -7.21 -5.44
N LEU A 81 8.56 -6.09 -6.18
CA LEU A 81 9.55 -5.72 -7.19
C LEU A 81 10.95 -5.53 -6.60
N LEU A 82 11.06 -5.13 -5.33
CA LEU A 82 12.33 -4.96 -4.62
C LEU A 82 13.14 -6.25 -4.54
N SER A 83 12.48 -7.40 -4.47
CA SER A 83 13.16 -8.70 -4.44
C SER A 83 13.99 -8.94 -5.70
N LYS A 84 13.62 -8.33 -6.85
CA LYS A 84 14.33 -8.44 -8.13
C LYS A 84 15.67 -7.70 -8.13
N ILE A 85 15.85 -6.76 -7.21
CA ILE A 85 17.10 -6.00 -7.02
C ILE A 85 17.81 -6.39 -5.72
N GLY A 86 17.42 -7.50 -5.09
CA GLY A 86 18.07 -8.02 -3.88
C GLY A 86 17.72 -7.28 -2.59
N VAL A 87 16.66 -6.45 -2.58
CA VAL A 87 16.19 -5.76 -1.39
C VAL A 87 15.09 -6.57 -0.72
N THR A 88 15.22 -6.81 0.59
CA THR A 88 14.20 -7.49 1.38
C THR A 88 13.09 -6.52 1.76
N ALA A 89 11.84 -6.94 1.65
CA ALA A 89 10.71 -6.16 2.13
C ALA A 89 9.86 -6.95 3.14
N ILE A 90 9.39 -6.25 4.17
CA ILE A 90 8.51 -6.76 5.22
C ILE A 90 7.18 -6.01 5.13
N ALA A 91 6.08 -6.73 5.02
CA ALA A 91 4.74 -6.18 5.05
C ALA A 91 4.10 -6.47 6.41
N LEU A 92 3.76 -5.41 7.16
CA LEU A 92 2.88 -5.52 8.31
C LEU A 92 1.45 -5.60 7.79
N VAL A 93 0.77 -6.70 8.09
CA VAL A 93 -0.56 -6.98 7.56
C VAL A 93 -1.55 -7.34 8.66
N SER A 94 -2.79 -7.00 8.42
CA SER A 94 -3.93 -7.36 9.28
C SER A 94 -4.41 -8.78 8.96
N ARG A 95 -5.00 -9.45 9.96
CA ARG A 95 -5.69 -10.74 9.81
C ARG A 95 -6.83 -10.72 8.77
N LYS A 96 -7.40 -9.57 8.48
CA LYS A 96 -8.49 -9.41 7.48
C LYS A 96 -8.02 -9.47 6.03
N LEU A 97 -6.73 -9.63 5.78
CA LEU A 97 -6.22 -9.71 4.44
C LEU A 97 -6.76 -10.96 3.72
N GLN A 98 -7.21 -10.79 2.48
CA GLN A 98 -7.72 -11.91 1.68
C GLN A 98 -6.58 -12.89 1.35
N GLU A 99 -6.90 -14.19 1.31
CA GLU A 99 -5.93 -15.25 1.03
C GLU A 99 -5.19 -15.04 -0.31
N GLY A 100 -5.89 -14.55 -1.34
CA GLY A 100 -5.28 -14.20 -2.62
C GLY A 100 -4.17 -13.16 -2.49
N VAL A 101 -4.33 -12.17 -1.61
CA VAL A 101 -3.31 -11.15 -1.36
C VAL A 101 -2.10 -11.75 -0.63
N PHE A 102 -2.32 -12.61 0.36
CA PHE A 102 -1.23 -13.36 1.02
C PHE A 102 -0.41 -14.18 0.03
N LYS A 103 -1.09 -14.83 -0.92
CA LYS A 103 -0.42 -15.60 -1.98
C LYS A 103 0.45 -14.71 -2.86
N GLU A 104 -0.07 -13.54 -3.28
CA GLU A 104 0.69 -12.61 -4.11
C GLU A 104 1.88 -11.99 -3.35
N LEU A 105 1.74 -11.67 -2.08
CA LEU A 105 2.86 -11.22 -1.25
C LEU A 105 3.97 -12.27 -1.18
N ARG A 106 3.61 -13.54 -0.96
CA ARG A 106 4.58 -14.66 -0.94
C ARG A 106 5.25 -14.86 -2.30
N ASN A 107 4.48 -14.79 -3.40
CA ASN A 107 5.00 -14.86 -4.76
C ASN A 107 5.99 -13.72 -5.06
N GLY A 108 5.74 -12.54 -4.51
CA GLY A 108 6.63 -11.38 -4.55
C GLY A 108 7.86 -11.50 -3.64
N ASN A 109 8.01 -12.60 -2.91
CA ASN A 109 9.09 -12.81 -1.93
C ASN A 109 9.09 -11.76 -0.80
N ILE A 110 7.90 -11.26 -0.45
CA ILE A 110 7.70 -10.36 0.68
C ILE A 110 7.65 -11.16 1.99
N ARG A 111 8.37 -10.70 2.99
CA ARG A 111 8.26 -11.23 4.35
C ARG A 111 6.97 -10.69 4.97
N ILE A 112 6.07 -11.56 5.33
CA ILE A 112 4.77 -11.17 5.90
C ILE A 112 4.89 -11.19 7.42
N MET A 113 4.61 -10.05 8.04
CA MET A 113 4.44 -9.92 9.48
C MET A 113 2.95 -9.80 9.77
N ASP A 114 2.34 -10.93 10.11
CA ASP A 114 0.93 -11.00 10.47
C ASP A 114 0.75 -10.51 11.90
N LEU A 115 -0.02 -9.44 12.07
CA LEU A 115 -0.28 -8.83 13.37
C LEU A 115 -1.32 -9.59 14.20
N ASP A 116 -2.04 -10.56 13.57
CA ASP A 116 -3.15 -11.28 14.19
C ASP A 116 -4.22 -10.36 14.82
N MET A 117 -4.43 -9.22 14.20
CA MET A 117 -5.38 -8.19 14.63
C MET A 117 -6.26 -7.75 13.47
N ASP A 118 -7.52 -7.44 13.78
CA ASP A 118 -8.46 -6.85 12.82
C ASP A 118 -8.25 -5.34 12.71
N ILE A 119 -7.34 -4.92 11.83
CA ILE A 119 -7.00 -3.51 11.62
C ILE A 119 -7.08 -3.18 10.13
N CYS A 120 -7.51 -1.96 9.81
CA CYS A 120 -7.35 -1.38 8.49
C CYS A 120 -6.18 -0.37 8.55
N PRO A 121 -5.09 -0.57 7.80
CA PRO A 121 -4.01 0.40 7.75
C PRO A 121 -4.42 1.58 6.87
N ALA A 122 -5.17 2.51 7.45
CA ALA A 122 -5.56 3.75 6.81
C ALA A 122 -5.52 4.89 7.84
N PRO A 123 -5.12 6.11 7.47
CA PRO A 123 -5.15 7.27 8.37
C PRO A 123 -6.55 7.50 8.94
N GLY A 124 -6.64 7.81 10.23
CA GLY A 124 -7.90 8.06 10.93
C GLY A 124 -8.73 6.82 11.26
N MET A 125 -8.16 5.63 11.08
CA MET A 125 -8.80 4.34 11.42
C MET A 125 -8.27 3.76 12.74
N GLU A 126 -7.59 4.58 13.54
CA GLU A 126 -7.13 4.22 14.87
C GLU A 126 -8.34 3.98 15.78
N ASP A 127 -8.25 2.95 16.60
CA ASP A 127 -9.30 2.54 17.54
C ASP A 127 -8.64 1.98 18.81
N LYS A 128 -9.42 1.79 19.85
CA LYS A 128 -8.89 1.20 21.09
C LYS A 128 -8.89 -0.32 20.99
N GLN A 129 -7.77 -0.91 21.39
CA GLN A 129 -7.61 -2.35 21.53
C GLN A 129 -7.47 -2.72 23.00
N ASP A 130 -7.89 -3.94 23.34
CA ASP A 130 -7.64 -4.50 24.65
C ASP A 130 -6.13 -4.63 24.91
N ALA A 131 -5.67 -4.21 26.09
CA ALA A 131 -4.27 -4.22 26.45
C ALA A 131 -3.64 -5.64 26.45
N LEU A 132 -4.42 -6.67 26.75
CA LEU A 132 -3.95 -8.07 26.69
C LEU A 132 -3.73 -8.51 25.25
N VAL A 133 -4.62 -8.10 24.33
CA VAL A 133 -4.45 -8.37 22.91
C VAL A 133 -3.24 -7.63 22.37
N ALA A 134 -3.06 -6.37 22.73
CA ALA A 134 -1.87 -5.60 22.32
C ALA A 134 -0.58 -6.27 22.77
N LYS A 135 -0.50 -6.77 24.01
CA LYS A 135 0.65 -7.50 24.52
C LYS A 135 0.87 -8.83 23.79
N ALA A 136 -0.18 -9.59 23.53
CA ALA A 136 -0.08 -10.84 22.79
C ALA A 136 0.43 -10.59 21.36
N THR A 137 -0.08 -9.55 20.70
CA THR A 137 0.39 -9.14 19.38
C THR A 137 1.85 -8.68 19.41
N ALA A 138 2.26 -7.90 20.42
CA ALA A 138 3.65 -7.49 20.58
C ALA A 138 4.58 -8.71 20.74
N ALA A 139 4.18 -9.72 21.53
CA ALA A 139 4.93 -10.96 21.68
C ALA A 139 5.04 -11.74 20.35
N ASN A 140 3.98 -11.75 19.55
CA ASN A 140 3.99 -12.35 18.21
C ASN A 140 4.96 -11.62 17.26
N ILE A 141 4.88 -10.28 17.20
CA ILE A 141 5.82 -9.46 16.41
C ILE A 141 7.26 -9.71 16.86
N ARG A 142 7.51 -9.74 18.18
CA ARG A 142 8.83 -10.03 18.75
C ARG A 142 9.38 -11.35 18.22
N SER A 143 8.58 -12.41 18.24
CA SER A 143 9.00 -13.72 17.71
C SER A 143 9.33 -13.63 16.21
N GLN A 144 8.49 -12.99 15.43
CA GLN A 144 8.72 -12.82 13.99
C GLN A 144 9.96 -11.98 13.68
N MET A 145 10.26 -10.95 14.49
CA MET A 145 11.50 -10.14 14.35
C MET A 145 12.75 -11.00 14.61
N ILE A 146 12.71 -11.88 15.61
CA ILE A 146 13.80 -12.84 15.87
C ILE A 146 13.99 -13.79 14.68
N ASP A 147 12.89 -14.34 14.15
CA ASP A 147 12.93 -15.26 13.00
C ASP A 147 13.49 -14.58 11.74
N LEU A 148 13.33 -13.27 11.63
CA LEU A 148 13.90 -12.44 10.58
C LEU A 148 15.36 -12.05 10.83
N GLY A 149 15.93 -12.41 12.00
CA GLY A 149 17.31 -12.16 12.36
C GLY A 149 17.59 -10.81 13.02
N PHE A 150 16.56 -10.11 13.49
CA PHE A 150 16.74 -8.84 14.20
C PHE A 150 17.11 -9.04 15.67
N GLU A 151 17.86 -8.08 16.22
CA GLU A 151 18.27 -8.11 17.61
C GLU A 151 17.07 -7.92 18.56
N VAL A 152 16.81 -8.93 19.38
CA VAL A 152 15.68 -8.94 20.31
C VAL A 152 15.76 -7.86 21.38
N LYS A 153 16.95 -7.50 21.81
CA LYS A 153 17.16 -6.46 22.82
C LYS A 153 16.60 -5.11 22.36
N THR A 154 16.78 -4.77 21.10
CA THR A 154 16.21 -3.54 20.52
C THR A 154 14.68 -3.51 20.64
N PHE A 155 14.02 -4.66 20.44
CA PHE A 155 12.56 -4.77 20.62
C PHE A 155 12.17 -4.59 22.09
N ASP A 156 12.84 -5.31 22.99
CA ASP A 156 12.53 -5.34 24.41
C ASP A 156 12.74 -3.97 25.08
N ASP A 157 13.78 -3.25 24.68
CA ASP A 157 14.06 -1.88 25.16
C ASP A 157 12.97 -0.87 24.72
N ASN A 158 12.20 -1.19 23.68
CA ASN A 158 11.15 -0.33 23.09
C ASN A 158 9.73 -0.91 23.24
N ILE A 159 9.53 -1.96 24.03
CA ILE A 159 8.27 -2.70 24.14
C ILE A 159 7.09 -1.80 24.54
N SER A 160 7.29 -0.83 25.41
CA SER A 160 6.24 0.05 25.92
C SER A 160 5.61 0.90 24.82
N GLU A 161 6.41 1.42 23.89
CA GLU A 161 5.90 2.21 22.75
C GLU A 161 5.21 1.31 21.74
N ILE A 162 5.77 0.13 21.47
CA ILE A 162 5.17 -0.87 20.58
C ILE A 162 3.77 -1.28 21.09
N GLU A 163 3.64 -1.62 22.37
CA GLU A 163 2.36 -1.96 23.00
C GLU A 163 1.38 -0.77 22.94
N THR A 164 1.88 0.46 23.12
CA THR A 164 1.05 1.67 23.03
C THR A 164 0.47 1.87 21.63
N LEU A 165 1.27 1.72 20.58
CA LEU A 165 0.83 1.82 19.20
C LEU A 165 -0.16 0.69 18.84
N LEU A 166 0.10 -0.53 19.28
CA LEU A 166 -0.81 -1.66 19.11
C LEU A 166 -2.14 -1.44 19.84
N ALA A 167 -2.12 -0.91 21.06
CA ALA A 167 -3.33 -0.61 21.82
C ALA A 167 -4.21 0.46 21.14
N LYS A 168 -3.60 1.35 20.35
CA LYS A 168 -4.28 2.33 19.50
C LYS A 168 -4.65 1.79 18.13
N LYS A 169 -4.26 0.57 17.79
CA LYS A 169 -4.33 0.00 16.43
C LYS A 169 -3.61 0.85 15.36
N ASP A 170 -2.62 1.60 15.76
CA ASP A 170 -1.86 2.51 14.91
C ASP A 170 -0.69 1.78 14.23
N ILE A 171 -1.00 0.95 13.26
CA ILE A 171 0.00 0.13 12.58
C ILE A 171 0.85 0.92 11.58
N ILE A 172 0.38 2.08 11.12
CA ILE A 172 1.16 2.97 10.27
C ILE A 172 2.36 3.50 11.08
N ASN A 173 2.09 4.09 12.24
CA ASN A 173 3.16 4.56 13.10
C ASN A 173 3.96 3.42 13.73
N LEU A 174 3.39 2.22 13.91
CA LEU A 174 4.15 1.04 14.30
C LEU A 174 5.20 0.67 13.25
N ALA A 175 4.87 0.67 11.96
CA ALA A 175 5.83 0.40 10.89
C ALA A 175 6.96 1.44 10.87
N LYS A 176 6.63 2.73 10.99
CA LYS A 176 7.60 3.84 11.10
C LYS A 176 8.50 3.68 12.32
N PHE A 177 7.91 3.32 13.45
CA PHE A 177 8.66 3.13 14.71
C PHE A 177 9.62 1.95 14.61
N LEU A 178 9.18 0.80 14.10
CA LEU A 178 10.04 -0.36 13.86
C LEU A 178 11.15 -0.01 12.86
N ALA A 179 10.83 0.71 11.79
CA ALA A 179 11.83 1.19 10.85
C ALA A 179 12.91 2.02 11.53
N LYS A 180 12.51 2.93 12.41
CA LYS A 180 13.42 3.82 13.15
C LYS A 180 14.35 3.04 14.08
N ILE A 181 13.82 2.15 14.91
CA ILE A 181 14.63 1.46 15.95
C ILE A 181 15.55 0.39 15.35
N TYR A 182 15.21 -0.17 14.18
CA TYR A 182 16.02 -1.17 13.48
C TYR A 182 16.80 -0.61 12.28
N ASN A 183 16.74 0.70 12.06
CA ASN A 183 17.38 1.37 10.91
C ASN A 183 16.97 0.75 9.56
N LEU A 184 15.64 0.56 9.38
CA LEU A 184 15.04 0.09 8.15
C LEU A 184 14.51 1.27 7.33
N PHE A 185 14.21 1.05 6.06
CA PHE A 185 13.50 2.03 5.25
C PHE A 185 11.99 1.80 5.32
N CYS A 186 11.22 2.85 5.67
CA CYS A 186 9.77 2.85 5.56
C CYS A 186 9.35 3.76 4.40
N PRO A 187 8.64 3.24 3.39
CA PRO A 187 8.09 4.05 2.28
C PRO A 187 7.10 5.12 2.70
N GLU A 188 6.40 4.91 3.80
CA GLU A 188 5.38 5.82 4.36
C GLU A 188 4.30 6.17 3.33
N GLN A 189 3.73 5.16 2.66
CA GLN A 189 2.84 5.34 1.51
C GLN A 189 1.69 6.33 1.73
N TYR A 190 1.27 6.55 2.98
CA TYR A 190 0.13 7.42 3.31
C TYR A 190 0.52 8.89 3.48
N ASP A 191 1.79 9.16 3.83
CA ASP A 191 2.28 10.51 4.17
C ASP A 191 3.38 11.00 3.21
N ASN A 192 3.79 10.17 2.24
CA ASN A 192 4.87 10.48 1.32
C ASN A 192 4.34 11.22 0.08
N ASP A 193 4.77 12.46 -0.11
CA ASP A 193 4.38 13.30 -1.24
C ASP A 193 4.71 12.65 -2.61
N LEU A 194 5.71 11.79 -2.67
CA LEU A 194 6.06 11.04 -3.88
C LEU A 194 4.93 10.09 -4.33
N ASN A 195 4.00 9.72 -3.44
CA ASN A 195 2.78 9.01 -3.83
C ASN A 195 1.90 9.91 -4.71
N VAL A 196 1.65 11.14 -4.26
CA VAL A 196 0.87 12.13 -5.03
C VAL A 196 1.58 12.49 -6.33
N ASP A 197 2.90 12.70 -6.27
CA ASP A 197 3.71 13.03 -7.43
C ASP A 197 3.68 11.96 -8.52
N ALA A 198 3.66 10.67 -8.15
CA ALA A 198 3.51 9.58 -9.11
C ALA A 198 2.21 9.70 -9.92
N HIS A 199 1.13 10.11 -9.28
CA HIS A 199 -0.15 10.31 -9.97
C HIS A 199 -0.18 11.61 -10.76
N ARG A 200 0.40 12.68 -10.23
CA ARG A 200 0.47 13.98 -10.92
C ARG A 200 1.31 13.91 -12.19
N THR A 201 2.49 13.30 -12.13
CA THR A 201 3.48 13.31 -13.22
C THR A 201 3.33 12.16 -14.21
N VAL A 202 2.68 11.08 -13.82
CA VAL A 202 2.49 9.90 -14.68
C VAL A 202 1.02 9.66 -14.99
N THR A 203 0.19 9.38 -13.98
CA THR A 203 -1.21 8.98 -14.22
C THR A 203 -2.01 10.12 -14.85
N GLY A 204 -1.90 11.33 -14.33
CA GLY A 204 -2.60 12.52 -14.86
C GLY A 204 -2.15 12.85 -16.27
N VAL A 205 -0.83 12.80 -16.51
CA VAL A 205 -0.28 13.04 -17.86
C VAL A 205 -0.75 11.99 -18.87
N GLU A 206 -0.77 10.71 -18.49
CA GLU A 206 -1.31 9.65 -19.36
C GLU A 206 -2.81 9.87 -19.68
N ILE A 207 -3.61 10.27 -18.69
CA ILE A 207 -5.04 10.54 -18.88
C ILE A 207 -5.23 11.71 -19.85
N ASP A 208 -4.54 12.82 -19.60
CA ASP A 208 -4.61 14.01 -20.44
C ASP A 208 -4.24 13.71 -21.90
N GLN A 209 -3.12 13.04 -22.11
CA GLN A 209 -2.69 12.63 -23.46
C GLN A 209 -3.73 11.73 -24.16
N GLN A 210 -4.27 10.73 -23.45
CA GLN A 210 -5.26 9.81 -24.03
C GLN A 210 -6.60 10.48 -24.33
N LEU A 211 -7.01 11.47 -23.52
CA LEU A 211 -8.19 12.28 -23.83
C LEU A 211 -7.95 13.12 -25.08
N HIS A 212 -6.83 13.82 -25.19
CA HIS A 212 -6.49 14.59 -26.39
C HIS A 212 -6.43 13.73 -27.66
N GLU A 213 -5.88 12.51 -27.59
CA GLU A 213 -5.87 11.55 -28.71
C GLU A 213 -7.29 11.16 -29.16
N ASN A 214 -8.26 11.20 -28.24
CA ASN A 214 -9.68 10.94 -28.52
C ASN A 214 -10.48 12.21 -28.89
N GLY A 215 -9.83 13.37 -28.96
CA GLY A 215 -10.50 14.66 -29.24
C GLY A 215 -11.27 15.22 -28.05
N GLU A 216 -10.93 14.81 -26.84
CA GLU A 216 -11.56 15.19 -25.57
C GLU A 216 -10.61 16.05 -24.72
N SER A 217 -11.15 16.69 -23.68
CA SER A 217 -10.37 17.42 -22.67
C SER A 217 -10.94 17.19 -21.27
N LEU A 218 -10.12 17.41 -20.26
CA LEU A 218 -10.60 17.55 -18.88
C LEU A 218 -11.24 18.94 -18.73
N GLU A 219 -12.49 19.00 -18.32
CA GLU A 219 -13.17 20.23 -17.92
C GLU A 219 -13.14 20.40 -16.40
#